data_fe19bbc6101243f1107dfecfc963a6f5
#
_entry.id   fe19bbc6101243f1107dfecfc963a6f5
#
_cell.length_a   1.000
_cell.length_b   1.000
_cell.length_c   1.000
_cell.angle_alpha   90.00
_cell.angle_beta   90.00
_cell.angle_gamma   90.00
#
_symmetry.space_group_name_H-M   'P 1'
#
loop_
_entity.id
_entity.type
_entity.pdbx_description
1 polymer ?
#
loop_
_entity_poly.entity_id
_entity_poly.type
_entity_poly.pdbx_seq_one_letter_code
_entity_poly.pdbx_strand_id
1 'polypeptide(L)'
;DAGKYEYFGNTDWTKAFYKDVNYSHEHNLSISGGGKNADYYVSGRFYDQDGIYRVGDERYKQYNVRAKGNVRIRPWLRLNNNMDFAVVDYHQPMLYYSNQLVPRMIEHSGQPVSLITNPDGTWTYAAVLNGYAGFAEGTSYQQEDKFTLKDKLGVEIDLVKDVLKVSGDLSYLYSRNTRERVTNMYTGYTGPESTITVNESQGSTLENVRYDMNYISSNIYAEYNPKLGDDHSLKLLGGWNLEKKKYRTLTIRREGLTVPSKPSFGLMDGVTSDPAVGGYDWSYVGAFFRANYGYKGRY
;
A
#
# COMPACT_ATOMS: atom_id res chain seq x y z
N ASP A 1 22.43 -28.64 37.29
CA ASP A 1 22.47 -29.64 36.21
C ASP A 1 23.55 -29.25 35.20
N ALA A 2 24.59 -30.07 35.12
CA ALA A 2 25.65 -29.88 34.14
C ALA A 2 25.04 -29.86 32.74
N GLY A 3 25.06 -28.73 32.07
CA GLY A 3 24.62 -28.59 30.69
C GLY A 3 23.48 -27.63 30.45
N LYS A 4 22.97 -26.91 31.43
CA LYS A 4 22.02 -25.81 31.24
C LYS A 4 22.63 -24.46 31.62
N TYR A 5 22.25 -23.40 30.88
CA TYR A 5 22.57 -22.04 31.27
C TYR A 5 21.64 -21.58 32.38
N GLU A 6 22.18 -21.10 33.47
CA GLU A 6 21.43 -20.52 34.61
C GLU A 6 21.93 -19.09 34.83
N TYR A 7 21.38 -18.14 34.06
CA TYR A 7 21.72 -16.73 34.15
C TYR A 7 20.48 -15.91 34.43
N PHE A 8 20.66 -14.85 35.20
CA PHE A 8 19.60 -13.89 35.48
C PHE A 8 20.05 -12.50 34.98
N GLY A 9 19.19 -11.86 34.26
CA GLY A 9 19.40 -10.52 33.71
C GLY A 9 18.44 -9.51 34.31
N ASN A 10 18.55 -8.30 33.77
CA ASN A 10 17.56 -7.23 33.94
C ASN A 10 17.35 -6.56 32.59
N THR A 11 16.66 -7.23 31.70
CA THR A 11 16.46 -6.80 30.34
C THR A 11 15.19 -5.99 30.20
N ASP A 12 15.29 -4.75 29.77
CA ASP A 12 14.15 -3.96 29.30
C ASP A 12 13.89 -4.29 27.83
N TRP A 13 13.01 -5.25 27.61
CA TRP A 13 12.65 -5.71 26.27
C TRP A 13 12.00 -4.62 25.42
N THR A 14 11.28 -3.68 26.02
CA THR A 14 10.69 -2.56 25.30
C THR A 14 11.80 -1.67 24.72
N LYS A 15 12.80 -1.31 25.52
CA LYS A 15 13.97 -0.57 25.03
C LYS A 15 14.84 -1.36 24.06
N ALA A 16 14.88 -2.69 24.19
CA ALA A 16 15.61 -3.53 23.26
C ALA A 16 14.96 -3.50 21.85
N PHE A 17 13.65 -3.58 21.77
CA PHE A 17 12.93 -3.57 20.50
C PHE A 17 12.74 -2.19 19.91
N TYR A 18 12.41 -1.17 20.70
CA TYR A 18 11.97 0.13 20.20
C TYR A 18 13.03 1.23 20.32
N LYS A 19 13.06 2.10 19.33
CA LYS A 19 13.82 3.34 19.36
C LYS A 19 13.15 4.35 20.28
N ASP A 20 13.95 5.21 20.93
CA ASP A 20 13.43 6.33 21.72
C ASP A 20 12.90 7.46 20.84
N VAL A 21 13.49 7.61 19.64
CA VAL A 21 13.14 8.64 18.65
C VAL A 21 13.11 8.01 17.28
N ASN A 22 12.11 8.37 16.52
CA ASN A 22 11.92 7.98 15.13
C ASN A 22 11.93 9.22 14.24
N TYR A 23 12.47 9.10 13.04
CA TYR A 23 12.61 10.19 12.08
C TYR A 23 11.78 9.92 10.82
N SER A 24 11.17 10.98 10.32
CA SER A 24 10.61 11.02 8.98
C SER A 24 10.93 12.36 8.35
N HIS A 25 11.03 12.36 7.02
CA HIS A 25 11.19 13.60 6.28
C HIS A 25 10.33 13.58 5.01
N GLU A 26 9.89 14.75 4.63
CA GLU A 26 9.05 14.95 3.48
C GLU A 26 9.55 16.15 2.65
N HIS A 27 9.62 15.95 1.35
CA HIS A 27 9.97 16.99 0.39
C HIS A 27 8.85 17.14 -0.63
N ASN A 28 8.37 18.36 -0.77
CA ASN A 28 7.33 18.71 -1.73
C ASN A 28 7.83 19.82 -2.63
N LEU A 29 7.67 19.61 -3.94
CA LEU A 29 7.94 20.64 -4.94
C LEU A 29 6.73 20.75 -5.84
N SER A 30 6.32 21.97 -6.16
CA SER A 30 5.26 22.19 -7.14
C SER A 30 5.56 23.40 -8.02
N ILE A 31 5.07 23.32 -9.24
CA ILE A 31 5.09 24.41 -10.20
C ILE A 31 3.70 24.53 -10.82
N SER A 32 3.22 25.73 -10.94
CA SER A 32 1.97 26.03 -11.64
C SER A 32 2.14 27.26 -12.51
N GLY A 33 1.39 27.31 -13.56
CA GLY A 33 1.38 28.44 -14.48
C GLY A 33 0.18 28.38 -15.38
N GLY A 34 -0.03 29.45 -16.10
CA GLY A 34 -1.14 29.49 -17.02
C GLY A 34 -1.33 30.87 -17.66
N GLY A 35 -2.27 30.89 -18.56
CA GLY A 35 -2.69 32.08 -19.29
C GLY A 35 -4.17 32.01 -19.63
N LYS A 36 -4.58 32.83 -20.60
CA LYS A 36 -6.00 32.95 -20.98
C LYS A 36 -6.65 31.65 -21.43
N ASN A 37 -5.88 30.74 -22.03
CA ASN A 37 -6.41 29.57 -22.72
C ASN A 37 -5.89 28.24 -22.13
N ALA A 38 -4.92 28.26 -21.22
CA ALA A 38 -4.38 27.05 -20.63
C ALA A 38 -3.80 27.34 -19.25
N ASP A 39 -3.93 26.38 -18.36
CA ASP A 39 -3.26 26.35 -17.07
C ASP A 39 -2.74 24.94 -16.79
N TYR A 40 -1.71 24.89 -15.97
CA TYR A 40 -1.12 23.63 -15.53
C TYR A 40 -0.66 23.71 -14.08
N TYR A 41 -0.61 22.54 -13.46
CA TYR A 41 -0.03 22.31 -12.16
C TYR A 41 0.71 20.98 -12.17
N VAL A 42 1.96 20.98 -11.73
CA VAL A 42 2.77 19.76 -11.54
C VAL A 42 3.35 19.77 -10.16
N SER A 43 3.30 18.66 -9.45
CA SER A 43 3.94 18.50 -8.16
C SER A 43 4.62 17.15 -8.02
N GLY A 44 5.73 17.13 -7.28
CA GLY A 44 6.42 15.96 -6.82
C GLY A 44 6.47 15.93 -5.30
N ARG A 45 6.28 14.77 -4.71
CA ARG A 45 6.41 14.52 -3.28
C ARG A 45 7.30 13.31 -3.07
N PHE A 46 8.25 13.45 -2.16
CA PHE A 46 9.03 12.36 -1.61
C PHE A 46 8.82 12.31 -0.11
N TYR A 47 8.51 11.13 0.41
CA TYR A 47 8.37 10.87 1.83
C TYR A 47 9.22 9.66 2.19
N ASP A 48 10.01 9.77 3.26
CA ASP A 48 10.84 8.69 3.81
C ASP A 48 10.66 8.67 5.33
N GLN A 49 10.35 7.49 5.87
CA GLN A 49 10.14 7.27 7.29
C GLN A 49 10.92 6.04 7.74
N ASP A 50 11.77 6.23 8.72
CA ASP A 50 12.43 5.13 9.42
C ASP A 50 11.42 4.35 10.26
N GLY A 51 11.70 3.06 10.46
CA GLY A 51 10.93 2.21 11.34
C GLY A 51 11.12 2.51 12.82
N ILE A 52 10.17 2.06 13.62
CA ILE A 52 10.17 2.25 15.08
C ILE A 52 11.07 1.26 15.81
N TYR A 53 11.49 0.19 15.13
CA TYR A 53 12.31 -0.85 15.75
C TYR A 53 13.79 -0.47 15.78
N ARG A 54 14.45 -0.79 16.88
CA ARG A 54 15.90 -0.60 17.09
C ARG A 54 16.70 -1.69 16.38
N VAL A 55 16.12 -2.87 16.29
CA VAL A 55 16.67 -4.04 15.61
C VAL A 55 15.78 -4.41 14.43
N GLY A 56 16.38 -4.90 13.37
CA GLY A 56 15.70 -5.13 12.10
C GLY A 56 15.59 -3.86 11.26
N ASP A 57 15.44 -4.03 9.97
CA ASP A 57 15.27 -2.94 9.02
C ASP A 57 13.79 -2.72 8.73
N GLU A 58 13.26 -1.59 9.17
CA GLU A 58 11.91 -1.16 8.84
C GLU A 58 12.00 0.21 8.18
N ARG A 59 11.47 0.33 6.96
CA ARG A 59 11.54 1.58 6.21
C ARG A 59 10.35 1.72 5.27
N TYR A 60 9.75 2.89 5.28
CA TYR A 60 8.68 3.27 4.37
C TYR A 60 9.13 4.44 3.48
N LYS A 61 9.07 4.25 2.15
CA LYS A 61 9.33 5.31 1.18
C LYS A 61 8.14 5.48 0.26
N GLN A 62 7.82 6.72 -0.06
CA GLN A 62 6.75 7.04 -0.99
C GLN A 62 7.15 8.15 -1.94
N TYR A 63 6.91 7.93 -3.21
CA TYR A 63 7.09 8.88 -4.29
C TYR A 63 5.75 9.16 -4.94
N ASN A 64 5.42 10.45 -5.11
CA ASN A 64 4.21 10.86 -5.81
C ASN A 64 4.55 11.90 -6.86
N VAL A 65 3.94 11.79 -8.03
CA VAL A 65 3.95 12.82 -9.06
C VAL A 65 2.51 13.09 -9.46
N ARG A 66 2.14 14.36 -9.48
CA ARG A 66 0.82 14.80 -9.93
C ARG A 66 0.94 15.84 -11.01
N ALA A 67 0.17 15.68 -12.07
CA ALA A 67 0.06 16.66 -13.15
C ALA A 67 -1.42 16.96 -13.41
N LYS A 68 -1.75 18.25 -13.51
CA LYS A 68 -3.08 18.72 -13.93
C LYS A 68 -2.90 19.72 -15.06
N GLY A 69 -3.80 19.69 -16.00
CA GLY A 69 -3.84 20.67 -17.06
C GLY A 69 -5.26 20.92 -17.51
N ASN A 70 -5.56 22.18 -17.84
CA ASN A 70 -6.79 22.60 -18.47
C ASN A 70 -6.43 23.38 -19.72
N VAL A 71 -7.09 23.11 -20.84
CA VAL A 71 -6.86 23.80 -22.12
C VAL A 71 -8.20 24.16 -22.75
N ARG A 72 -8.36 25.42 -23.07
CA ARG A 72 -9.45 25.92 -23.90
C ARG A 72 -8.99 25.97 -25.35
N ILE A 73 -9.30 24.91 -26.10
CA ILE A 73 -8.90 24.80 -27.54
C ILE A 73 -9.69 25.81 -28.42
N ARG A 74 -10.97 25.97 -28.08
CA ARG A 74 -11.91 26.92 -28.71
C ARG A 74 -12.80 27.52 -27.62
N PRO A 75 -13.49 28.63 -27.88
CA PRO A 75 -14.44 29.19 -26.93
C PRO A 75 -15.50 28.19 -26.46
N TRP A 76 -15.81 27.22 -27.30
CA TRP A 76 -16.81 26.18 -27.06
C TRP A 76 -16.22 24.80 -26.68
N LEU A 77 -14.87 24.61 -26.65
CA LEU A 77 -14.22 23.32 -26.39
C LEU A 77 -13.14 23.46 -25.33
N ARG A 78 -13.31 22.75 -24.22
CA ARG A 78 -12.35 22.64 -23.12
C ARG A 78 -11.95 21.19 -22.88
N LEU A 79 -10.67 20.97 -22.67
CA LEU A 79 -10.11 19.70 -22.22
C LEU A 79 -9.46 19.88 -20.85
N ASN A 80 -9.58 18.89 -20.02
CA ASN A 80 -8.85 18.80 -18.76
C ASN A 80 -8.24 17.42 -18.59
N ASN A 81 -7.08 17.40 -17.93
CA ASN A 81 -6.42 16.16 -17.52
C ASN A 81 -5.96 16.27 -16.08
N ASN A 82 -6.04 15.17 -15.34
CA ASN A 82 -5.54 15.06 -13.97
C ASN A 82 -4.94 13.68 -13.78
N MET A 83 -3.62 13.62 -13.83
CA MET A 83 -2.83 12.41 -13.61
C MET A 83 -2.20 12.41 -12.23
N ASP A 84 -2.22 11.26 -11.57
CA ASP A 84 -1.56 11.00 -10.29
C ASP A 84 -0.82 9.66 -10.39
N PHE A 85 0.44 9.69 -10.05
CA PHE A 85 1.35 8.55 -10.05
C PHE A 85 1.95 8.39 -8.67
N ALA A 86 1.93 7.17 -8.11
CA ALA A 86 2.49 6.89 -6.81
C ALA A 86 3.25 5.55 -6.81
N VAL A 87 4.39 5.55 -6.13
CA VAL A 87 5.18 4.36 -5.81
C VAL A 87 5.39 4.33 -4.31
N VAL A 88 5.15 3.19 -3.70
CA VAL A 88 5.44 2.91 -2.29
C VAL A 88 6.37 1.72 -2.23
N ASP A 89 7.41 1.84 -1.43
CA ASP A 89 8.37 0.80 -1.07
C ASP A 89 8.32 0.69 0.46
N TYR A 90 7.88 -0.46 0.96
CA TYR A 90 7.76 -0.70 2.40
C TYR A 90 8.41 -2.02 2.78
N HIS A 91 9.49 -1.92 3.55
CA HIS A 91 10.19 -3.04 4.15
C HIS A 91 9.93 -3.08 5.66
N GLN A 92 9.63 -4.27 6.18
CA GLN A 92 9.46 -4.46 7.63
C GLN A 92 9.96 -5.83 8.07
N PRO A 93 10.58 -5.93 9.26
CA PRO A 93 10.93 -7.21 9.84
C PRO A 93 9.67 -7.99 10.21
N MET A 94 9.74 -9.32 10.18
CA MET A 94 8.64 -10.20 10.50
C MET A 94 8.97 -11.05 11.71
N LEU A 95 7.97 -11.25 12.57
CA LEU A 95 7.99 -12.30 13.55
C LEU A 95 7.82 -13.67 12.87
N TYR A 96 8.35 -14.71 13.48
CA TYR A 96 8.20 -16.09 12.98
C TYR A 96 6.73 -16.55 12.93
N TYR A 97 5.83 -15.93 13.68
CA TYR A 97 4.39 -16.09 13.54
C TYR A 97 3.81 -14.88 12.77
N SER A 98 3.24 -15.12 11.63
CA SER A 98 2.76 -14.08 10.70
C SER A 98 1.67 -13.13 11.25
N ASN A 99 1.05 -13.45 12.38
CA ASN A 99 -0.08 -12.68 12.92
C ASN A 99 0.18 -12.15 14.34
N GLN A 100 1.41 -12.24 14.86
CA GLN A 100 1.71 -11.75 16.20
C GLN A 100 2.32 -10.36 16.18
N LEU A 101 1.93 -9.54 17.14
CA LEU A 101 2.46 -8.19 17.32
C LEU A 101 3.60 -8.24 18.33
N VAL A 102 4.66 -7.46 18.08
CA VAL A 102 5.82 -7.33 18.99
C VAL A 102 5.41 -7.05 20.43
N PRO A 103 4.46 -6.14 20.74
CA PRO A 103 4.02 -5.91 22.11
C PRO A 103 3.50 -7.18 22.80
N ARG A 104 2.74 -7.99 22.07
CA ARG A 104 2.21 -9.26 22.59
C ARG A 104 3.32 -10.28 22.85
N MET A 105 4.34 -10.31 22.00
CA MET A 105 5.47 -11.22 22.18
C MET A 105 6.32 -10.82 23.39
N ILE A 106 6.49 -9.51 23.62
CA ILE A 106 7.16 -8.99 24.82
C ILE A 106 6.36 -9.36 26.08
N GLU A 107 5.03 -9.18 26.05
CA GLU A 107 4.15 -9.54 27.17
C GLU A 107 4.25 -11.03 27.54
N HIS A 108 4.23 -11.91 26.53
CA HIS A 108 4.24 -13.34 26.75
C HIS A 108 5.62 -13.92 27.10
N SER A 109 6.69 -13.39 26.52
CA SER A 109 8.00 -14.03 26.51
C SER A 109 9.16 -13.07 26.82
N GLY A 110 8.86 -11.80 27.08
CA GLY A 110 9.84 -10.78 27.42
C GLY A 110 10.03 -10.62 28.93
N GLN A 111 10.30 -11.70 29.63
CA GLN A 111 10.54 -11.63 31.08
C GLN A 111 11.83 -10.84 31.37
N PRO A 112 11.81 -9.83 32.28
CA PRO A 112 12.99 -9.01 32.56
C PRO A 112 14.21 -9.80 33.06
N VAL A 113 13.97 -10.91 33.74
CA VAL A 113 15.05 -11.79 34.24
C VAL A 113 15.82 -12.52 33.13
N SER A 114 15.30 -12.54 31.91
CA SER A 114 15.92 -13.20 30.77
C SER A 114 16.93 -12.28 30.09
N LEU A 115 18.06 -12.83 29.68
CA LEU A 115 19.05 -12.17 28.85
C LEU A 115 18.66 -12.22 27.36
N ILE A 116 19.24 -11.32 26.56
CA ILE A 116 19.12 -11.34 25.09
C ILE A 116 20.01 -12.44 24.50
N THR A 117 21.27 -12.48 24.96
CA THR A 117 22.25 -13.49 24.54
C THR A 117 22.80 -14.24 25.75
N ASN A 118 23.19 -15.46 25.54
CA ASN A 118 24.02 -16.23 26.46
C ASN A 118 25.43 -15.65 26.54
N PRO A 119 26.24 -15.96 27.57
CA PRO A 119 27.58 -15.48 27.71
C PRO A 119 28.54 -15.85 26.54
N ASP A 120 28.22 -16.91 25.82
CA ASP A 120 28.94 -17.33 24.61
C ASP A 120 28.50 -16.61 23.33
N GLY A 121 27.54 -15.66 23.42
CA GLY A 121 27.02 -14.89 22.31
C GLY A 121 25.85 -15.53 21.55
N THR A 122 25.47 -16.76 21.91
CA THR A 122 24.30 -17.41 21.31
C THR A 122 22.98 -16.78 21.80
N TRP A 123 21.91 -16.91 21.01
CA TRP A 123 20.60 -16.43 21.40
C TRP A 123 20.02 -17.21 22.57
N THR A 124 19.42 -16.51 23.54
CA THR A 124 18.67 -17.17 24.59
C THR A 124 17.32 -17.67 24.07
N TYR A 125 16.71 -18.61 24.79
CA TYR A 125 15.35 -19.05 24.50
C TYR A 125 14.35 -17.89 24.48
N ALA A 126 14.45 -16.94 25.42
CA ALA A 126 13.56 -15.80 25.49
C ALA A 126 13.70 -14.88 24.26
N ALA A 127 14.93 -14.60 23.81
CA ALA A 127 15.20 -13.75 22.65
C ALA A 127 14.65 -14.36 21.34
N VAL A 128 14.69 -15.68 21.22
CA VAL A 128 14.12 -16.37 20.06
C VAL A 128 12.59 -16.41 20.15
N LEU A 129 12.05 -16.75 21.34
CA LEU A 129 10.61 -16.91 21.52
C LEU A 129 9.84 -15.60 21.40
N ASN A 130 10.40 -14.48 21.87
CA ASN A 130 9.77 -13.16 21.71
C ASN A 130 10.03 -12.50 20.35
N GLY A 131 10.83 -13.12 19.49
CA GLY A 131 11.13 -12.68 18.13
C GLY A 131 12.29 -11.70 17.98
N TYR A 132 12.96 -11.33 19.07
CA TYR A 132 14.10 -10.39 19.03
C TYR A 132 15.25 -10.90 18.14
N ALA A 133 15.61 -12.17 18.29
CA ALA A 133 16.64 -12.80 17.48
C ALA A 133 16.34 -12.72 15.98
N GLY A 134 15.10 -13.00 15.60
CA GLY A 134 14.64 -12.90 14.22
C GLY A 134 14.75 -11.48 13.64
N PHE A 135 14.41 -10.48 14.44
CA PHE A 135 14.57 -9.08 14.04
C PHE A 135 16.05 -8.70 13.90
N ALA A 136 16.89 -9.12 14.86
CA ALA A 136 18.32 -8.82 14.85
C ALA A 136 19.06 -9.48 13.69
N GLU A 137 18.68 -10.71 13.31
CA GLU A 137 19.25 -11.40 12.15
C GLU A 137 18.73 -10.85 10.82
N GLY A 138 17.52 -10.26 10.80
CA GLY A 138 16.96 -9.61 9.62
C GLY A 138 16.62 -10.55 8.46
N THR A 139 16.55 -11.87 8.72
CA THR A 139 16.30 -12.87 7.67
C THR A 139 14.82 -13.22 7.49
N SER A 140 13.94 -12.75 8.40
CA SER A 140 12.49 -12.78 8.24
C SER A 140 11.98 -11.38 8.05
N TYR A 141 11.32 -11.15 6.91
CA TYR A 141 10.85 -9.82 6.53
C TYR A 141 9.61 -9.88 5.63
N GLN A 142 8.96 -8.74 5.51
CA GLN A 142 7.98 -8.48 4.46
C GLN A 142 8.42 -7.26 3.67
N GLN A 143 8.53 -7.42 2.35
CA GLN A 143 8.70 -6.34 1.38
C GLN A 143 7.38 -6.13 0.66
N GLU A 144 6.94 -4.89 0.57
CA GLU A 144 5.72 -4.50 -0.15
C GLU A 144 6.00 -3.35 -1.10
N ASP A 145 5.85 -3.62 -2.41
CA ASP A 145 6.03 -2.65 -3.47
C ASP A 145 4.68 -2.35 -4.11
N LYS A 146 4.23 -1.10 -4.01
CA LYS A 146 2.97 -0.67 -4.58
C LYS A 146 3.17 0.41 -5.63
N PHE A 147 2.59 0.17 -6.78
CA PHE A 147 2.50 1.09 -7.89
C PHE A 147 1.05 1.49 -8.10
N THR A 148 0.79 2.78 -8.30
CA THR A 148 -0.55 3.29 -8.61
C THR A 148 -0.45 4.38 -9.67
N LEU A 149 -1.23 4.24 -10.73
CA LEU A 149 -1.44 5.25 -11.76
C LEU A 149 -2.94 5.57 -11.81
N LYS A 150 -3.28 6.84 -11.65
CA LYS A 150 -4.63 7.37 -11.90
C LYS A 150 -4.53 8.43 -12.98
N ASP A 151 -5.41 8.36 -13.95
CA ASP A 151 -5.54 9.41 -14.96
C ASP A 151 -7.01 9.69 -15.24
N LYS A 152 -7.35 10.95 -15.30
CA LYS A 152 -8.68 11.42 -15.66
C LYS A 152 -8.58 12.44 -16.78
N LEU A 153 -9.17 12.10 -17.91
CA LEU A 153 -9.34 12.97 -19.04
C LEU A 153 -10.80 13.45 -19.10
N GLY A 154 -11.00 14.74 -19.18
CA GLY A 154 -12.33 15.35 -19.31
C GLY A 154 -12.44 16.23 -20.53
N VAL A 155 -13.64 16.30 -21.08
CA VAL A 155 -14.02 17.17 -22.20
C VAL A 155 -15.32 17.90 -21.88
N GLU A 156 -15.37 19.17 -22.20
CA GLU A 156 -16.57 20.01 -22.13
C GLU A 156 -16.79 20.70 -23.47
N ILE A 157 -18.00 20.61 -23.99
CA ILE A 157 -18.41 21.16 -25.29
C ILE A 157 -19.66 22.03 -25.07
N ASP A 158 -19.54 23.33 -25.28
CA ASP A 158 -20.68 24.25 -25.30
C ASP A 158 -21.29 24.22 -26.73
N LEU A 159 -22.25 23.29 -26.95
CA LEU A 159 -22.91 23.13 -28.28
C LEU A 159 -23.75 24.35 -28.64
N VAL A 160 -24.45 24.91 -27.65
CA VAL A 160 -25.16 26.18 -27.79
C VAL A 160 -24.79 27.02 -26.57
N LYS A 161 -24.16 28.16 -26.80
CA LYS A 161 -23.68 29.03 -25.73
C LYS A 161 -24.78 29.32 -24.71
N ASP A 162 -24.47 29.06 -23.41
CA ASP A 162 -25.34 29.28 -22.25
C ASP A 162 -26.65 28.45 -22.25
N VAL A 163 -26.87 27.58 -23.25
CA VAL A 163 -28.11 26.80 -23.39
C VAL A 163 -27.86 25.28 -23.34
N LEU A 164 -26.91 24.77 -24.12
CA LEU A 164 -26.65 23.33 -24.20
C LEU A 164 -25.17 23.02 -24.09
N LYS A 165 -24.81 22.30 -23.04
CA LYS A 165 -23.46 21.82 -22.77
C LYS A 165 -23.46 20.31 -22.71
N VAL A 166 -22.45 19.71 -23.33
CA VAL A 166 -22.17 18.28 -23.22
C VAL A 166 -20.79 18.13 -22.55
N SER A 167 -20.75 17.28 -21.54
CA SER A 167 -19.54 16.97 -20.81
C SER A 167 -19.31 15.48 -20.77
N GLY A 168 -18.05 15.07 -20.81
CA GLY A 168 -17.65 13.68 -20.65
C GLY A 168 -16.34 13.58 -19.91
N ASP A 169 -16.16 12.49 -19.17
CA ASP A 169 -14.89 12.13 -18.59
C ASP A 169 -14.61 10.63 -18.70
N LEU A 170 -13.33 10.32 -18.81
CA LEU A 170 -12.79 8.97 -18.76
C LEU A 170 -11.72 8.93 -17.68
N SER A 171 -11.91 8.06 -16.72
CA SER A 171 -10.95 7.82 -15.64
C SER A 171 -10.39 6.41 -15.72
N TYR A 172 -9.09 6.29 -15.57
CA TYR A 172 -8.37 5.03 -15.51
C TYR A 172 -7.57 4.96 -14.22
N LEU A 173 -7.70 3.85 -13.49
CA LEU A 173 -6.89 3.53 -12.33
C LEU A 173 -6.26 2.15 -12.53
N TYR A 174 -4.95 2.13 -12.53
CA TYR A 174 -4.17 0.91 -12.44
C TYR A 174 -3.41 0.88 -11.12
N SER A 175 -3.50 -0.23 -10.40
CA SER A 175 -2.71 -0.46 -9.19
C SER A 175 -2.16 -1.87 -9.22
N ARG A 176 -0.86 -1.97 -8.95
CA ARG A 176 -0.18 -3.23 -8.67
C ARG A 176 0.42 -3.15 -7.27
N ASN A 177 0.19 -4.19 -6.47
CA ASN A 177 0.86 -4.40 -5.20
C ASN A 177 1.54 -5.76 -5.24
N THR A 178 2.84 -5.81 -4.97
CA THR A 178 3.61 -7.04 -4.84
C THR A 178 4.09 -7.14 -3.40
N ARG A 179 3.79 -8.26 -2.76
CA ARG A 179 4.23 -8.53 -1.40
C ARG A 179 5.07 -9.79 -1.41
N GLU A 180 6.33 -9.66 -0.99
CA GLU A 180 7.21 -10.76 -0.68
C GLU A 180 7.27 -10.94 0.84
N ARG A 181 7.08 -12.15 1.32
CA ARG A 181 7.22 -12.50 2.72
C ARG A 181 8.19 -13.66 2.86
N VAL A 182 9.19 -13.46 3.70
CA VAL A 182 10.17 -14.47 4.08
C VAL A 182 10.03 -14.76 5.56
N THR A 183 9.89 -16.02 5.93
CA THR A 183 9.95 -16.46 7.33
C THR A 183 10.99 -17.53 7.49
N ASN A 184 11.82 -17.41 8.52
CA ASN A 184 12.88 -18.35 8.85
C ASN A 184 12.66 -19.02 10.20
N MET A 185 13.39 -20.10 10.41
CA MET A 185 13.54 -20.72 11.71
C MET A 185 14.68 -20.05 12.48
N TYR A 186 14.55 -19.94 13.79
CA TYR A 186 15.57 -19.39 14.66
C TYR A 186 15.84 -20.34 15.81
N THR A 187 17.12 -20.52 16.13
CA THR A 187 17.56 -21.42 17.19
C THR A 187 18.07 -20.62 18.39
N GLY A 188 17.51 -20.91 19.54
CA GLY A 188 17.98 -20.44 20.85
C GLY A 188 18.67 -21.59 21.61
N TYR A 189 19.54 -21.21 22.53
CA TYR A 189 20.29 -22.15 23.33
C TYR A 189 19.88 -22.06 24.79
N THR A 190 19.61 -23.19 25.39
CA THR A 190 19.30 -23.31 26.83
C THR A 190 20.45 -23.96 27.58
N GLY A 191 21.51 -24.34 26.89
CA GLY A 191 22.74 -24.94 27.40
C GLY A 191 23.71 -25.18 26.23
N PRO A 192 24.97 -25.57 26.49
CA PRO A 192 25.98 -25.77 25.43
C PRO A 192 25.57 -26.77 24.34
N GLU A 193 24.79 -27.79 24.72
CA GLU A 193 24.32 -28.84 23.81
C GLU A 193 22.79 -28.90 23.73
N SER A 194 22.09 -27.95 24.36
CA SER A 194 20.64 -27.93 24.40
C SER A 194 20.09 -26.74 23.61
N THR A 195 19.39 -27.03 22.53
CA THR A 195 18.81 -26.03 21.63
C THR A 195 17.30 -26.11 21.60
N ILE A 196 16.68 -24.99 21.22
CA ILE A 196 15.28 -24.92 20.88
C ILE A 196 15.14 -24.10 19.60
N THR A 197 14.41 -24.65 18.63
CA THR A 197 14.16 -23.98 17.36
C THR A 197 12.71 -23.55 17.30
N VAL A 198 12.47 -22.26 17.06
CA VAL A 198 11.12 -21.72 16.82
C VAL A 198 10.80 -21.81 15.33
N ASN A 199 9.52 -21.97 15.03
CA ASN A 199 9.00 -22.17 13.67
C ASN A 199 9.42 -23.49 13.01
N GLU A 200 9.93 -24.44 13.80
CA GLU A 200 10.40 -25.74 13.28
C GLU A 200 9.27 -26.53 12.59
N SER A 201 8.07 -26.50 13.15
CA SER A 201 6.91 -27.23 12.60
C SER A 201 6.38 -26.64 11.29
N GLN A 202 6.62 -25.37 11.01
CA GLN A 202 6.19 -24.68 9.80
C GLN A 202 7.31 -24.54 8.75
N GLY A 203 8.57 -24.72 9.19
CA GLY A 203 9.74 -24.54 8.37
C GLY A 203 9.97 -23.08 7.93
N SER A 204 11.00 -22.89 7.15
CA SER A 204 11.24 -21.60 6.47
C SER A 204 10.40 -21.50 5.21
N THR A 205 9.89 -20.31 4.90
CA THR A 205 9.00 -20.10 3.75
C THR A 205 9.32 -18.83 2.98
N LEU A 206 9.09 -18.89 1.67
CA LEU A 206 9.03 -17.72 0.79
C LEU A 206 7.63 -17.67 0.17
N GLU A 207 6.94 -16.56 0.37
CA GLU A 207 5.64 -16.29 -0.21
C GLU A 207 5.69 -15.00 -1.03
N ASN A 208 5.26 -15.09 -2.29
CA ASN A 208 5.04 -13.93 -3.14
C ASN A 208 3.56 -13.80 -3.50
N VAL A 209 2.99 -12.64 -3.20
CA VAL A 209 1.60 -12.31 -3.53
C VAL A 209 1.59 -11.10 -4.44
N ARG A 210 0.92 -11.22 -5.56
CA ARG A 210 0.72 -10.13 -6.50
C ARG A 210 -0.76 -9.80 -6.61
N TYR A 211 -1.07 -8.51 -6.49
CA TYR A 211 -2.40 -7.94 -6.66
C TYR A 211 -2.37 -6.98 -7.84
N ASP A 212 -3.19 -7.23 -8.86
CA ASP A 212 -3.37 -6.33 -9.99
C ASP A 212 -4.83 -5.83 -10.01
N MET A 213 -5.01 -4.52 -10.12
CA MET A 213 -6.31 -3.89 -10.23
C MET A 213 -6.34 -2.93 -11.42
N ASN A 214 -7.33 -3.10 -12.28
CA ASN A 214 -7.68 -2.18 -13.34
C ASN A 214 -9.10 -1.67 -13.08
N TYR A 215 -9.28 -0.37 -13.09
CA TYR A 215 -10.57 0.27 -12.96
C TYR A 215 -10.72 1.36 -14.02
N ILE A 216 -11.84 1.34 -14.72
CA ILE A 216 -12.21 2.32 -15.72
C ILE A 216 -13.58 2.85 -15.33
N SER A 217 -13.73 4.18 -15.33
CA SER A 217 -15.04 4.81 -15.24
C SER A 217 -15.19 5.90 -16.30
N SER A 218 -16.38 6.07 -16.81
CA SER A 218 -16.72 7.09 -17.77
C SER A 218 -18.09 7.68 -17.47
N ASN A 219 -18.18 9.00 -17.54
CA ASN A 219 -19.43 9.73 -17.48
C ASN A 219 -19.61 10.51 -18.78
N ILE A 220 -20.82 10.52 -19.32
CA ILE A 220 -21.22 11.40 -20.43
C ILE A 220 -22.56 11.99 -20.03
N TYR A 221 -22.67 13.30 -20.01
CA TYR A 221 -23.90 13.99 -19.64
C TYR A 221 -24.10 15.29 -20.40
N ALA A 222 -25.35 15.67 -20.56
CA ALA A 222 -25.76 16.93 -21.15
C ALA A 222 -26.51 17.79 -20.13
N GLU A 223 -26.23 19.07 -20.13
CA GLU A 223 -26.93 20.12 -19.40
C GLU A 223 -27.67 21.01 -20.40
N TYR A 224 -29.00 21.13 -20.22
CA TYR A 224 -29.84 21.96 -21.04
C TYR A 224 -30.52 23.03 -20.20
N ASN A 225 -30.25 24.29 -20.51
CA ASN A 225 -30.75 25.47 -19.83
C ASN A 225 -31.51 26.37 -20.83
N PRO A 226 -32.75 26.02 -21.20
CA PRO A 226 -33.54 26.82 -22.14
C PRO A 226 -33.83 28.21 -21.56
N LYS A 227 -33.88 29.21 -22.43
CA LYS A 227 -34.30 30.56 -22.09
C LYS A 227 -35.84 30.61 -22.10
N LEU A 228 -36.46 30.64 -20.92
CA LEU A 228 -37.92 30.63 -20.75
C LEU A 228 -38.54 31.99 -20.36
N GLY A 229 -37.78 33.06 -20.57
CA GLY A 229 -38.14 34.41 -20.10
C GLY A 229 -37.59 34.74 -18.71
N ASP A 230 -37.95 35.89 -18.17
CA ASP A 230 -37.34 36.42 -16.93
C ASP A 230 -37.87 35.75 -15.66
N ASP A 231 -39.08 35.25 -15.69
CA ASP A 231 -39.79 34.68 -14.54
C ASP A 231 -39.51 33.18 -14.34
N HIS A 232 -39.02 32.50 -15.34
CA HIS A 232 -38.85 31.02 -15.35
C HIS A 232 -37.42 30.61 -15.57
N SER A 233 -36.92 29.74 -14.74
CA SER A 233 -35.61 29.06 -14.95
C SER A 233 -35.81 27.56 -14.97
N LEU A 234 -35.20 26.88 -15.98
CA LEU A 234 -35.23 25.43 -16.09
C LEU A 234 -33.81 24.95 -16.39
N LYS A 235 -33.35 23.99 -15.60
CA LYS A 235 -32.09 23.28 -15.85
C LYS A 235 -32.37 21.78 -15.86
N LEU A 236 -32.10 21.17 -16.99
CA LEU A 236 -32.19 19.71 -17.16
C LEU A 236 -30.79 19.14 -17.29
N LEU A 237 -30.53 18.04 -16.62
CA LEU A 237 -29.30 17.29 -16.73
C LEU A 237 -29.65 15.82 -16.93
N GLY A 238 -29.05 15.19 -17.91
CA GLY A 238 -29.22 13.75 -18.16
C GLY A 238 -27.92 13.15 -18.67
N GLY A 239 -27.67 11.92 -18.30
CA GLY A 239 -26.44 11.26 -18.71
C GLY A 239 -26.36 9.79 -18.32
N TRP A 240 -25.20 9.23 -18.66
CA TRP A 240 -24.84 7.84 -18.38
C TRP A 240 -23.52 7.79 -17.65
N ASN A 241 -23.42 6.80 -16.76
CA ASN A 241 -22.21 6.39 -16.09
C ASN A 241 -21.90 4.94 -16.46
N LEU A 242 -20.62 4.65 -16.72
CA LEU A 242 -20.13 3.30 -16.94
C LEU A 242 -18.93 3.09 -15.99
N GLU A 243 -18.93 1.95 -15.29
CA GLU A 243 -17.79 1.53 -14.49
C GLU A 243 -17.43 0.08 -14.76
N LYS A 244 -16.15 -0.21 -14.75
CA LYS A 244 -15.62 -1.57 -14.86
C LYS A 244 -14.39 -1.72 -13.97
N LYS A 245 -14.42 -2.76 -13.15
CA LYS A 245 -13.28 -3.16 -12.33
C LYS A 245 -12.88 -4.59 -12.62
N LYS A 246 -11.58 -4.79 -12.77
CA LYS A 246 -10.94 -6.10 -12.86
C LYS A 246 -9.89 -6.19 -11.77
N TYR A 247 -10.01 -7.20 -10.93
CA TYR A 247 -9.09 -7.48 -9.84
C TYR A 247 -8.59 -8.91 -9.94
N ARG A 248 -7.28 -9.10 -9.80
CA ARG A 248 -6.61 -10.40 -9.87
C ARG A 248 -5.59 -10.52 -8.75
N THR A 249 -5.49 -11.72 -8.21
CA THR A 249 -4.46 -12.09 -7.24
C THR A 249 -3.75 -13.36 -7.69
N LEU A 250 -2.46 -13.41 -7.42
CA LEU A 250 -1.64 -14.60 -7.60
C LEU A 250 -0.77 -14.75 -6.36
N THR A 251 -0.86 -15.91 -5.71
CA THR A 251 -0.01 -16.26 -4.57
C THR A 251 0.83 -17.48 -4.94
N ILE A 252 2.12 -17.39 -4.72
CA ILE A 252 3.08 -18.49 -4.86
C ILE A 252 3.80 -18.63 -3.52
N ARG A 253 3.85 -19.84 -2.97
CA ARG A 253 4.54 -20.15 -1.73
C ARG A 253 5.37 -21.42 -1.89
N ARG A 254 6.56 -21.41 -1.31
CA ARG A 254 7.43 -22.58 -1.20
C ARG A 254 8.06 -22.62 0.18
N GLU A 255 8.36 -23.81 0.65
CA GLU A 255 9.03 -24.10 1.92
C GLU A 255 10.49 -24.49 1.68
N GLY A 256 11.30 -24.51 2.75
CA GLY A 256 12.66 -25.01 2.72
C GLY A 256 13.66 -24.04 2.11
N LEU A 257 13.90 -22.87 2.72
CA LEU A 257 14.97 -21.96 2.34
C LEU A 257 16.33 -22.58 2.66
N THR A 258 17.12 -22.88 1.65
CA THR A 258 18.49 -23.41 1.83
C THR A 258 19.50 -22.31 2.15
N VAL A 259 19.24 -21.07 1.70
CA VAL A 259 20.07 -19.89 1.95
C VAL A 259 19.20 -18.75 2.48
N PRO A 260 19.02 -18.62 3.82
CA PRO A 260 18.15 -17.61 4.44
C PRO A 260 18.45 -16.16 4.02
N SER A 261 19.71 -15.83 3.80
CA SER A 261 20.14 -14.48 3.38
C SER A 261 19.89 -14.17 1.90
N LYS A 262 19.49 -15.18 1.09
CA LYS A 262 19.21 -15.03 -0.34
C LYS A 262 17.95 -15.81 -0.72
N PRO A 263 16.77 -15.41 -0.23
CA PRO A 263 15.54 -16.12 -0.51
C PRO A 263 15.26 -16.13 -2.02
N SER A 264 15.08 -17.34 -2.56
CA SER A 264 14.77 -17.52 -3.98
C SER A 264 14.05 -18.85 -4.17
N PHE A 265 12.97 -18.85 -4.93
CA PHE A 265 12.23 -20.09 -5.24
C PHE A 265 13.10 -21.18 -5.88
N GLY A 266 14.13 -20.79 -6.64
CA GLY A 266 15.08 -21.73 -7.25
C GLY A 266 16.08 -22.36 -6.29
N LEU A 267 16.26 -21.78 -5.09
CA LEU A 267 17.17 -22.26 -4.04
C LEU A 267 16.42 -22.89 -2.86
N MET A 268 15.20 -23.35 -3.07
CA MET A 268 14.37 -23.98 -2.03
C MET A 268 14.23 -25.48 -2.32
N ASP A 269 14.29 -26.30 -1.28
CA ASP A 269 14.24 -27.76 -1.37
C ASP A 269 12.94 -28.38 -0.81
N GLY A 270 12.11 -27.57 -0.14
CA GLY A 270 10.84 -28.01 0.44
C GLY A 270 9.67 -28.01 -0.52
N VAL A 271 8.50 -28.22 0.02
CA VAL A 271 7.23 -28.34 -0.72
C VAL A 271 6.85 -27.02 -1.36
N THR A 272 6.44 -27.08 -2.62
CA THR A 272 5.80 -25.98 -3.32
C THR A 272 4.29 -26.12 -3.16
N SER A 273 3.62 -25.10 -2.62
CA SER A 273 2.17 -25.04 -2.63
C SER A 273 1.68 -24.75 -4.04
N ASP A 274 0.52 -25.29 -4.41
CA ASP A 274 -0.11 -24.95 -5.68
C ASP A 274 -0.34 -23.44 -5.76
N PRO A 275 -0.05 -22.80 -6.91
CA PRO A 275 -0.31 -21.37 -7.06
C PRO A 275 -1.80 -21.05 -6.87
N ALA A 276 -2.10 -20.17 -5.91
CA ALA A 276 -3.46 -19.72 -5.68
C ALA A 276 -3.77 -18.51 -6.57
N VAL A 277 -4.76 -18.67 -7.45
CA VAL A 277 -5.25 -17.60 -8.33
C VAL A 277 -6.63 -17.19 -7.87
N GLY A 278 -6.81 -15.89 -7.64
CA GLY A 278 -8.08 -15.32 -7.27
C GLY A 278 -8.41 -14.05 -8.07
N GLY A 279 -9.59 -13.55 -7.86
CA GLY A 279 -10.01 -12.28 -8.44
C GLY A 279 -11.49 -12.20 -8.73
N TYR A 280 -11.90 -11.02 -9.18
CA TYR A 280 -13.27 -10.75 -9.60
C TYR A 280 -13.29 -9.66 -10.66
N ASP A 281 -14.32 -9.69 -11.48
CA ASP A 281 -14.65 -8.65 -12.44
C ASP A 281 -16.09 -8.20 -12.20
N TRP A 282 -16.31 -6.90 -12.30
CA TRP A 282 -17.66 -6.37 -12.35
C TRP A 282 -17.72 -5.15 -13.27
N SER A 283 -18.89 -4.91 -13.79
CA SER A 283 -19.20 -3.70 -14.55
C SER A 283 -20.64 -3.31 -14.32
N TYR A 284 -20.89 -2.01 -14.34
CA TYR A 284 -22.24 -1.52 -14.35
C TYR A 284 -22.40 -0.31 -15.26
N VAL A 285 -23.63 -0.10 -15.74
CA VAL A 285 -24.05 1.08 -16.49
C VAL A 285 -25.25 1.68 -15.78
N GLY A 286 -25.17 2.96 -15.48
CA GLY A 286 -26.23 3.72 -14.87
C GLY A 286 -26.68 4.86 -15.79
N ALA A 287 -27.95 5.18 -15.77
CA ALA A 287 -28.48 6.43 -16.34
C ALA A 287 -28.99 7.32 -15.20
N PHE A 288 -28.82 8.61 -15.34
CA PHE A 288 -29.28 9.57 -14.36
C PHE A 288 -29.94 10.78 -15.03
N PHE A 289 -30.87 11.38 -14.33
CA PHE A 289 -31.59 12.56 -14.77
C PHE A 289 -31.86 13.48 -13.58
N ARG A 290 -31.79 14.80 -13.82
CA ARG A 290 -32.16 15.83 -12.86
C ARG A 290 -32.85 16.98 -13.59
N ALA A 291 -33.94 17.45 -13.01
CA ALA A 291 -34.64 18.66 -13.44
C ALA A 291 -34.73 19.64 -12.29
N ASN A 292 -34.30 20.88 -12.51
CA ASN A 292 -34.43 21.97 -11.58
C ASN A 292 -35.28 23.05 -12.27
N TYR A 293 -36.38 23.44 -11.62
CA TYR A 293 -37.24 24.51 -12.09
C TYR A 293 -37.36 25.58 -11.03
N GLY A 294 -37.31 26.84 -11.42
CA GLY A 294 -37.52 27.99 -10.58
C GLY A 294 -38.49 28.95 -11.19
N TYR A 295 -39.34 29.53 -10.33
CA TYR A 295 -40.28 30.60 -10.70
C TYR A 295 -40.01 31.83 -9.87
N LYS A 296 -39.73 32.98 -10.53
CA LYS A 296 -39.43 34.29 -9.90
C LYS A 296 -38.39 34.20 -8.79
N GLY A 297 -37.43 33.25 -8.88
CA GLY A 297 -36.38 33.01 -7.91
C GLY A 297 -36.87 32.50 -6.54
N ARG A 298 -38.10 32.00 -6.42
CA ARG A 298 -38.71 31.57 -5.16
C ARG A 298 -38.82 30.06 -4.96
N TYR A 299 -38.61 29.26 -5.99
CA TYR A 299 -38.73 27.79 -5.95
C TYR A 299 -37.58 27.19 -6.71
#